data_07b8a423a464f765fa2e2d050c0832a1
#
_entry.id   07b8a423a464f765fa2e2d050c0832a1
#
_cell.length_a   1.000
_cell.length_b   1.000
_cell.length_c   1.000
_cell.angle_alpha   90.00
_cell.angle_beta   90.00
_cell.angle_gamma   90.00
#
_symmetry.space_group_name_H-M   'P 1'
#
loop_
_entity.id
_entity.type
_entity.pdbx_description
1 polymer ?
#
loop_
_entity_poly.entity_id
_entity_poly.type
_entity_poly.pdbx_seq_one_letter_code
_entity_poly.pdbx_strand_id
1 'polypeptide(L)'
;MNGNMKKNSVAFIYLFVAILVWSQALAARPCHDIQVEDSGQIAQSDSDHSEYRYLQLPNQMQVLLVSDKKADKAVAALDVFVGSSHDPIKRQGLAHFLEHMLFLGTDRYPEADEYQAFISQHGGRHNAYTSFDHTNYFFDIKPEDLDSALDRFSRFFVAPLFNAEYVEREKNAVHSEYKARIKNDYRRQLNVFSEVANPKHPASKFSVGNLDTLADTKESNVRDDLLAFYRQHYSANRMTLVVLAPNSLDELELMVRPRFERVPNTQSEQPKHGQALFEKGKLPLLLSLQPVQELRELSVTIPLPAVHEYYRQKPLAYLGNLIGHEGEGSLLSLLKSKGWAESLRAGEGVSDQSGSSFDITVGLTPSGLSSWQQVLALIFQEIALVAEQGVTEWRFQEQGALAETQFRHKELGDPVHRTSQLANQLHKYPYKDVMRGPYRMDVFDPEMIAEMLALMKPDNALVTLMAPGVEVNKVSTLYQVPYSVVQLPEAEIKVGAEGLQLPRANDFVPASFVLNNPGKV
;
A
#
# COMPACT_ATOMS: atom_id res chain seq x y z
N MET A 1 69.17 -0.63 -37.40
CA MET A 1 68.43 -1.89 -37.63
C MET A 1 67.27 -1.93 -36.69
N ASN A 2 66.26 -1.42 -37.09
CA ASN A 2 64.88 -1.66 -37.52
C ASN A 2 64.29 -3.00 -37.01
N GLY A 3 63.22 -2.90 -36.24
CA GLY A 3 62.15 -3.86 -36.34
C GLY A 3 61.47 -4.28 -35.03
N ASN A 4 60.21 -3.98 -34.94
CA ASN A 4 59.19 -4.55 -34.05
C ASN A 4 58.87 -3.85 -32.71
N MET A 5 58.24 -2.74 -32.86
CA MET A 5 57.27 -2.21 -31.83
C MET A 5 56.01 -1.70 -32.53
N LYS A 6 55.10 -2.57 -32.90
CA LYS A 6 53.72 -2.24 -33.30
C LYS A 6 52.89 -3.52 -33.39
N LYS A 7 52.38 -4.05 -32.24
CA LYS A 7 51.30 -5.03 -32.26
C LYS A 7 50.49 -5.17 -30.93
N ASN A 8 50.79 -4.39 -29.89
CA ASN A 8 50.04 -4.56 -28.61
C ASN A 8 49.09 -3.42 -28.25
N SER A 9 48.81 -2.46 -29.15
CA SER A 9 47.94 -1.30 -28.83
C SER A 9 46.50 -1.44 -29.32
N VAL A 10 46.17 -2.48 -30.09
CA VAL A 10 44.81 -2.64 -30.66
C VAL A 10 43.93 -3.57 -29.80
N ALA A 11 44.50 -4.47 -29.02
CA ALA A 11 43.75 -5.39 -28.17
C ALA A 11 43.16 -4.73 -26.89
N PHE A 12 43.80 -3.64 -26.43
CA PHE A 12 43.29 -2.92 -25.22
C PHE A 12 42.13 -1.97 -25.50
N ILE A 13 41.94 -1.50 -26.72
CA ILE A 13 40.88 -0.59 -27.12
C ILE A 13 39.53 -1.35 -27.29
N TYR A 14 39.58 -2.60 -27.74
CA TYR A 14 38.34 -3.42 -27.87
C TYR A 14 37.80 -3.94 -26.53
N LEU A 15 38.65 -4.08 -25.51
CA LEU A 15 38.17 -4.52 -24.18
C LEU A 15 37.50 -3.37 -23.39
N PHE A 16 37.94 -2.11 -23.62
CA PHE A 16 37.33 -0.93 -22.97
C PHE A 16 35.99 -0.52 -23.61
N VAL A 17 35.83 -0.77 -24.94
CA VAL A 17 34.57 -0.49 -25.63
C VAL A 17 33.48 -1.54 -25.29
N ALA A 18 33.87 -2.81 -25.05
CA ALA A 18 32.95 -3.86 -24.62
C ALA A 18 32.45 -3.66 -23.18
N ILE A 19 33.24 -3.08 -22.28
CA ILE A 19 32.83 -2.79 -20.88
C ILE A 19 31.98 -1.53 -20.81
N LEU A 20 32.17 -0.56 -21.73
CA LEU A 20 31.34 0.65 -21.81
C LEU A 20 29.95 0.41 -22.45
N VAL A 21 29.81 -0.64 -23.25
CA VAL A 21 28.52 -1.01 -23.86
C VAL A 21 27.65 -1.83 -22.88
N TRP A 22 28.27 -2.50 -21.90
CA TRP A 22 27.52 -3.23 -20.86
C TRP A 22 27.09 -2.37 -19.66
N SER A 23 27.63 -1.18 -19.49
CA SER A 23 27.22 -0.26 -18.41
C SER A 23 26.09 0.72 -18.81
N GLN A 24 25.62 0.69 -20.07
CA GLN A 24 24.50 1.51 -20.53
C GLN A 24 23.18 0.73 -20.74
N ALA A 25 23.16 -0.56 -20.47
CA ALA A 25 21.95 -1.39 -20.62
C ALA A 25 21.08 -1.43 -19.35
N LEU A 26 21.33 -0.56 -18.35
CA LEU A 26 20.41 -0.30 -17.22
C LEU A 26 19.70 1.05 -17.38
N ALA A 27 19.59 1.57 -18.60
CA ALA A 27 18.73 2.72 -18.90
C ALA A 27 17.27 2.22 -19.00
N ALA A 28 16.39 2.90 -18.31
CA ALA A 28 14.95 2.72 -18.26
C ALA A 28 14.37 2.04 -19.51
N ARG A 29 13.71 0.88 -19.33
CA ARG A 29 12.91 0.26 -20.39
C ARG A 29 11.91 1.31 -20.88
N PRO A 30 11.78 1.56 -22.19
CA PRO A 30 10.74 2.46 -22.67
C PRO A 30 9.39 1.87 -22.24
N CYS A 31 8.57 2.69 -21.58
CA CYS A 31 7.14 2.40 -21.41
C CYS A 31 6.59 2.01 -22.77
N HIS A 32 6.18 0.76 -22.92
CA HIS A 32 5.38 0.39 -24.08
C HIS A 32 4.08 1.18 -23.94
N ASP A 33 3.87 2.13 -24.84
CA ASP A 33 2.56 2.76 -25.05
C ASP A 33 1.58 1.65 -25.45
N ILE A 34 0.92 1.10 -24.45
CA ILE A 34 -0.16 0.16 -24.65
C ILE A 34 -1.33 1.00 -25.10
N GLN A 35 -1.63 0.97 -26.39
CA GLN A 35 -2.87 1.52 -26.92
C GLN A 35 -4.02 0.71 -26.33
N VAL A 36 -4.59 1.23 -25.24
CA VAL A 36 -5.87 0.77 -24.73
C VAL A 36 -6.92 1.23 -25.74
N GLU A 37 -7.69 0.33 -26.32
CA GLU A 37 -8.90 0.70 -27.06
C GLU A 37 -9.79 1.51 -26.10
N ASP A 38 -9.89 2.78 -26.38
CA ASP A 38 -10.46 3.78 -25.51
C ASP A 38 -11.98 3.83 -25.73
N SER A 39 -12.74 3.06 -24.93
CA SER A 39 -14.21 3.19 -24.94
C SER A 39 -14.70 4.51 -24.34
N GLY A 40 -13.80 5.32 -23.76
CA GLY A 40 -14.14 6.58 -23.09
C GLY A 40 -14.89 6.44 -21.77
N GLN A 41 -15.36 5.26 -21.42
CA GLN A 41 -16.19 4.99 -20.25
C GLN A 41 -15.37 4.38 -19.11
N ILE A 42 -15.78 4.68 -17.87
CA ILE A 42 -15.27 4.03 -16.67
C ILE A 42 -15.78 2.60 -16.64
N ALA A 43 -14.88 1.63 -16.46
CA ALA A 43 -15.26 0.22 -16.36
C ALA A 43 -16.07 -0.03 -15.09
N GLN A 44 -17.24 -0.66 -15.21
CA GLN A 44 -18.19 -0.94 -14.12
C GLN A 44 -18.41 -2.46 -13.99
N SER A 45 -18.73 -2.92 -12.76
CA SER A 45 -19.22 -4.28 -12.53
C SER A 45 -20.65 -4.44 -13.08
N ASP A 46 -21.08 -5.67 -13.33
CA ASP A 46 -22.41 -5.96 -13.88
C ASP A 46 -23.55 -5.54 -12.92
N SER A 47 -23.27 -5.43 -11.62
CA SER A 47 -24.21 -5.00 -10.59
C SER A 47 -24.22 -3.48 -10.38
N ASP A 48 -23.31 -2.75 -10.98
CA ASP A 48 -23.18 -1.29 -10.80
C ASP A 48 -24.01 -0.55 -11.88
N HIS A 49 -25.07 0.09 -11.45
CA HIS A 49 -25.96 0.89 -12.30
C HIS A 49 -25.84 2.40 -12.05
N SER A 50 -24.79 2.83 -11.32
CA SER A 50 -24.52 4.24 -11.09
C SER A 50 -24.02 4.93 -12.37
N GLU A 51 -24.27 6.23 -12.47
CA GLU A 51 -23.69 7.07 -13.50
C GLU A 51 -22.41 7.73 -12.99
N TYR A 52 -21.40 7.88 -13.84
CA TYR A 52 -20.10 8.41 -13.46
C TYR A 52 -19.69 9.55 -14.36
N ARG A 53 -19.03 10.55 -13.75
CA ARG A 53 -18.35 11.64 -14.48
C ARG A 53 -16.99 11.91 -13.85
N TYR A 54 -15.93 11.75 -14.64
CA TYR A 54 -14.59 12.18 -14.24
C TYR A 54 -14.37 13.62 -14.71
N LEU A 55 -13.78 14.43 -13.82
CA LEU A 55 -13.40 15.81 -14.07
C LEU A 55 -11.95 16.04 -13.63
N GLN A 56 -11.20 16.80 -14.41
CA GLN A 56 -9.99 17.43 -13.92
C GLN A 56 -10.28 18.93 -13.78
N LEU A 57 -10.25 19.45 -12.56
CA LEU A 57 -10.50 20.86 -12.29
C LEU A 57 -9.34 21.73 -12.79
N PRO A 58 -9.55 23.06 -13.01
CA PRO A 58 -8.48 23.98 -13.45
C PRO A 58 -7.26 23.99 -12.54
N ASN A 59 -7.42 23.71 -11.25
CA ASN A 59 -6.34 23.57 -10.27
C ASN A 59 -5.71 22.17 -10.26
N GLN A 60 -6.01 21.32 -11.25
CA GLN A 60 -5.51 19.95 -11.44
C GLN A 60 -6.01 18.91 -10.44
N MET A 61 -6.92 19.25 -9.53
CA MET A 61 -7.59 18.25 -8.69
C MET A 61 -8.39 17.30 -9.58
N GLN A 62 -8.26 15.99 -9.32
CA GLN A 62 -9.06 14.96 -9.98
C GLN A 62 -10.37 14.76 -9.20
N VAL A 63 -11.47 14.69 -9.90
CA VAL A 63 -12.80 14.53 -9.30
C VAL A 63 -13.56 13.42 -9.99
N LEU A 64 -14.18 12.53 -9.22
CA LEU A 64 -15.12 11.53 -9.70
C LEU A 64 -16.49 11.77 -9.07
N LEU A 65 -17.47 12.09 -9.88
CA LEU A 65 -18.87 12.22 -9.48
C LEU A 65 -19.59 10.91 -9.74
N VAL A 66 -20.39 10.46 -8.76
CA VAL A 66 -21.15 9.22 -8.81
C VAL A 66 -22.61 9.52 -8.50
N SER A 67 -23.50 9.36 -9.49
CA SER A 67 -24.95 9.47 -9.33
C SER A 67 -25.53 8.08 -9.13
N ASP A 68 -25.91 7.76 -7.90
CA ASP A 68 -26.58 6.51 -7.54
C ASP A 68 -27.98 6.80 -7.03
N LYS A 69 -28.99 6.58 -7.88
CA LYS A 69 -30.41 6.86 -7.55
C LYS A 69 -30.96 6.03 -6.38
N LYS A 70 -30.24 4.99 -5.96
CA LYS A 70 -30.62 4.12 -4.83
C LYS A 70 -29.92 4.50 -3.53
N ALA A 71 -28.98 5.45 -3.58
CA ALA A 71 -28.26 5.88 -2.38
C ALA A 71 -29.22 6.60 -1.43
N ASP A 72 -29.31 6.12 -0.21
CA ASP A 72 -30.07 6.73 0.89
C ASP A 72 -29.28 7.85 1.59
N LYS A 73 -27.98 7.89 1.39
CA LYS A 73 -27.06 8.92 1.87
C LYS A 73 -26.17 9.46 0.75
N ALA A 74 -25.74 10.69 0.93
CA ALA A 74 -24.68 11.28 0.15
C ALA A 74 -23.35 11.10 0.88
N VAL A 75 -22.28 10.87 0.13
CA VAL A 75 -20.93 10.63 0.65
C VAL A 75 -19.93 11.48 -0.13
N ALA A 76 -18.96 12.07 0.56
CA ALA A 76 -17.78 12.65 -0.09
C ALA A 76 -16.51 12.14 0.59
N ALA A 77 -15.50 11.85 -0.23
CA ALA A 77 -14.17 11.50 0.24
C ALA A 77 -13.12 12.26 -0.56
N LEU A 78 -12.16 12.87 0.14
CA LEU A 78 -11.01 13.51 -0.47
C LEU A 78 -9.75 12.81 0.05
N ASP A 79 -8.94 12.35 -0.89
CA ASP A 79 -7.67 11.70 -0.61
C ASP A 79 -6.52 12.62 -1.03
N VAL A 80 -5.61 12.86 -0.11
CA VAL A 80 -4.38 13.62 -0.34
C VAL A 80 -3.24 12.64 -0.44
N PHE A 81 -2.48 12.66 -1.53
CA PHE A 81 -1.34 11.76 -1.71
C PHE A 81 -0.13 12.21 -0.87
N VAL A 82 -0.35 12.25 0.43
CA VAL A 82 0.58 12.61 1.50
C VAL A 82 0.24 11.80 2.74
N GLY A 83 1.20 11.09 3.30
CA GLY A 83 1.03 10.28 4.51
C GLY A 83 2.25 10.33 5.40
N SER A 84 2.37 9.38 6.30
CA SER A 84 3.45 9.31 7.30
C SER A 84 4.86 9.18 6.69
N SER A 85 4.98 8.66 5.46
CA SER A 85 6.25 8.62 4.73
C SER A 85 6.85 10.01 4.47
N HIS A 86 6.00 11.05 4.47
CA HIS A 86 6.38 12.44 4.24
C HIS A 86 6.81 13.17 5.53
N ASP A 87 6.58 12.58 6.69
CA ASP A 87 6.95 13.21 7.96
C ASP A 87 8.43 13.61 7.96
N PRO A 88 8.77 14.81 8.45
CA PRO A 88 10.15 15.15 8.74
C PRO A 88 10.74 14.19 9.78
N ILE A 89 12.01 13.78 9.63
CA ILE A 89 12.66 12.86 10.57
C ILE A 89 12.57 13.37 12.02
N LYS A 90 12.63 14.69 12.21
CA LYS A 90 12.54 15.33 13.54
C LYS A 90 11.11 15.52 14.05
N ARG A 91 10.07 15.21 13.23
CA ARG A 91 8.64 15.41 13.53
C ARG A 91 7.80 14.22 13.09
N GLN A 92 8.11 13.04 13.60
CA GLN A 92 7.41 11.82 13.25
C GLN A 92 5.98 11.82 13.81
N GLY A 93 5.00 11.48 13.00
CA GLY A 93 3.58 11.57 13.31
C GLY A 93 2.95 12.91 12.93
N LEU A 94 3.66 13.79 12.20
CA LEU A 94 3.16 15.11 11.82
C LEU A 94 1.98 15.03 10.85
N ALA A 95 2.01 14.10 9.89
CA ALA A 95 0.90 13.88 8.97
C ALA A 95 -0.38 13.46 9.70
N HIS A 96 -0.27 12.56 10.68
CA HIS A 96 -1.40 12.14 11.51
C HIS A 96 -1.89 13.27 12.43
N PHE A 97 -0.98 14.05 12.99
CA PHE A 97 -1.34 15.23 13.77
C PHE A 97 -2.03 16.30 12.92
N LEU A 98 -1.61 16.49 11.68
CA LEU A 98 -2.28 17.37 10.72
C LEU A 98 -3.70 16.90 10.42
N GLU A 99 -3.92 15.58 10.26
CA GLU A 99 -5.24 15.00 10.09
C GLU A 99 -6.19 15.46 11.19
N HIS A 100 -5.80 15.34 12.47
CA HIS A 100 -6.59 15.80 13.62
C HIS A 100 -6.87 17.31 13.56
N MET A 101 -5.86 18.11 13.28
CA MET A 101 -5.95 19.57 13.33
C MET A 101 -6.83 20.17 12.22
N LEU A 102 -7.04 19.47 11.11
CA LEU A 102 -7.91 19.95 10.01
C LEU A 102 -9.39 20.04 10.38
N PHE A 103 -9.85 19.25 11.34
CA PHE A 103 -11.24 19.29 11.81
C PHE A 103 -11.56 20.48 12.72
N LEU A 104 -10.56 21.26 13.14
CA LEU A 104 -10.66 22.21 14.26
C LEU A 104 -10.78 23.66 13.81
N GLY A 105 -11.67 23.91 12.86
CA GLY A 105 -12.04 25.25 12.43
C GLY A 105 -11.37 25.69 11.15
N THR A 106 -12.16 26.45 10.39
CA THR A 106 -11.78 27.05 9.09
C THR A 106 -12.17 28.52 9.08
N ASP A 107 -11.74 29.26 8.08
CA ASP A 107 -12.06 30.68 7.94
C ASP A 107 -13.56 31.02 7.95
N ARG A 108 -14.39 30.13 7.42
CA ARG A 108 -15.86 30.30 7.41
C ARG A 108 -16.55 29.69 8.62
N TYR A 109 -15.97 28.66 9.17
CA TYR A 109 -16.51 27.87 10.27
C TYR A 109 -15.43 27.76 11.35
N PRO A 110 -15.21 28.84 12.13
CA PRO A 110 -14.04 28.95 13.01
C PRO A 110 -14.14 28.09 14.28
N GLU A 111 -15.35 27.70 14.69
CA GLU A 111 -15.55 26.88 15.89
C GLU A 111 -15.07 25.45 15.68
N ALA A 112 -14.30 24.92 16.62
CA ALA A 112 -13.67 23.61 16.49
C ALA A 112 -14.65 22.44 16.31
N ASP A 113 -15.82 22.50 16.95
CA ASP A 113 -16.79 21.41 16.95
C ASP A 113 -17.91 21.60 15.89
N GLU A 114 -17.89 22.68 15.12
CA GLU A 114 -18.96 23.07 14.19
C GLU A 114 -19.14 22.04 13.08
N TYR A 115 -18.08 21.61 12.44
CA TYR A 115 -18.15 20.59 11.38
C TYR A 115 -18.73 19.28 11.90
N GLN A 116 -18.21 18.79 13.01
CA GLN A 116 -18.67 17.54 13.64
C GLN A 116 -20.13 17.64 14.08
N ALA A 117 -20.51 18.77 14.69
CA ALA A 117 -21.86 19.02 15.12
C ALA A 117 -22.82 19.07 13.92
N PHE A 118 -22.44 19.78 12.83
CA PHE A 118 -23.24 19.86 11.62
C PHE A 118 -23.48 18.46 11.01
N ILE A 119 -22.44 17.69 10.75
CA ILE A 119 -22.55 16.34 10.17
C ILE A 119 -23.44 15.45 11.03
N SER A 120 -23.22 15.43 12.35
CA SER A 120 -23.98 14.58 13.28
C SER A 120 -25.46 14.98 13.39
N GLN A 121 -25.77 16.28 13.44
CA GLN A 121 -27.16 16.80 13.51
C GLN A 121 -27.97 16.48 12.25
N HIS A 122 -27.29 16.34 11.09
CA HIS A 122 -27.91 15.97 9.82
C HIS A 122 -27.80 14.46 9.50
N GLY A 123 -27.64 13.64 10.57
CA GLY A 123 -27.68 12.17 10.48
C GLY A 123 -26.47 11.54 9.80
N GLY A 124 -25.37 12.28 9.71
CA GLY A 124 -24.13 11.84 9.09
C GLY A 124 -23.08 11.37 10.08
N ARG A 125 -21.98 10.89 9.52
CA ARG A 125 -20.74 10.53 10.20
C ARG A 125 -19.56 11.06 9.39
N HIS A 126 -18.46 11.32 10.05
CA HIS A 126 -17.21 11.68 9.40
C HIS A 126 -16.06 10.91 10.04
N ASN A 127 -14.99 10.75 9.30
CA ASN A 127 -13.74 10.22 9.80
C ASN A 127 -12.60 10.58 8.84
N ALA A 128 -11.38 10.27 9.26
CA ALA A 128 -10.20 10.31 8.41
C ALA A 128 -9.23 9.19 8.80
N TYR A 129 -8.21 8.95 7.99
CA TYR A 129 -7.09 8.10 8.36
C TYR A 129 -5.84 8.52 7.59
N THR A 130 -4.69 8.39 8.26
CA THR A 130 -3.38 8.59 7.67
C THR A 130 -2.70 7.25 7.45
N SER A 131 -2.36 6.97 6.19
CA SER A 131 -1.58 5.82 5.75
C SER A 131 -0.11 6.18 5.55
N PHE A 132 0.64 5.27 4.95
CA PHE A 132 2.04 5.49 4.63
C PHE A 132 2.25 6.61 3.60
N ASP A 133 1.49 6.60 2.52
CA ASP A 133 1.64 7.50 1.36
C ASP A 133 0.46 8.46 1.12
N HIS A 134 -0.66 8.32 1.87
CA HIS A 134 -1.85 9.15 1.69
C HIS A 134 -2.62 9.38 2.99
N THR A 135 -3.44 10.43 2.99
CA THR A 135 -4.39 10.76 4.06
C THR A 135 -5.77 10.97 3.44
N ASN A 136 -6.76 10.24 3.94
CA ASN A 136 -8.13 10.25 3.41
C ASN A 136 -9.09 10.86 4.43
N TYR A 137 -9.92 11.79 3.96
CA TYR A 137 -10.96 12.46 4.74
C TYR A 137 -12.31 12.15 4.12
N PHE A 138 -13.31 11.78 4.90
CA PHE A 138 -14.63 11.44 4.36
C PHE A 138 -15.77 11.71 5.34
N PHE A 139 -16.95 11.88 4.77
CA PHE A 139 -18.20 11.95 5.52
C PHE A 139 -19.34 11.33 4.74
N ASP A 140 -20.38 10.87 5.45
CA ASP A 140 -21.72 10.63 4.92
C ASP A 140 -22.72 11.65 5.52
N ILE A 141 -23.81 11.92 4.82
CA ILE A 141 -24.85 12.85 5.26
C ILE A 141 -26.17 12.57 4.51
N LYS A 142 -27.28 13.13 4.95
CA LYS A 142 -28.51 13.12 4.15
C LYS A 142 -28.32 13.87 2.83
N PRO A 143 -28.88 13.40 1.71
CA PRO A 143 -28.68 14.02 0.39
C PRO A 143 -29.05 15.50 0.31
N GLU A 144 -30.11 15.93 1.01
CA GLU A 144 -30.56 17.31 1.06
C GLU A 144 -29.57 18.26 1.73
N ASP A 145 -28.66 17.76 2.56
CA ASP A 145 -27.66 18.54 3.30
C ASP A 145 -26.28 18.51 2.65
N LEU A 146 -26.11 17.76 1.54
CA LEU A 146 -24.82 17.55 0.86
C LEU A 146 -24.15 18.87 0.48
N ASP A 147 -24.89 19.83 -0.09
CA ASP A 147 -24.35 21.10 -0.55
C ASP A 147 -23.70 21.88 0.60
N SER A 148 -24.39 21.95 1.74
CA SER A 148 -23.87 22.61 2.95
C SER A 148 -22.70 21.86 3.59
N ALA A 149 -22.68 20.54 3.51
CA ALA A 149 -21.56 19.72 3.99
C ALA A 149 -20.31 19.90 3.11
N LEU A 150 -20.47 19.92 1.79
CA LEU A 150 -19.37 20.18 0.84
C LEU A 150 -18.77 21.58 1.02
N ASP A 151 -19.57 22.61 1.35
CA ASP A 151 -19.03 23.94 1.64
C ASP A 151 -18.09 23.90 2.84
N ARG A 152 -18.47 23.22 3.93
CA ARG A 152 -17.64 23.02 5.12
C ARG A 152 -16.40 22.19 4.84
N PHE A 153 -16.59 21.05 4.21
CA PHE A 153 -15.52 20.10 3.91
C PHE A 153 -14.44 20.69 3.00
N SER A 154 -14.85 21.45 1.98
CA SER A 154 -13.88 22.11 1.08
C SER A 154 -12.96 23.08 1.81
N ARG A 155 -13.43 23.71 2.91
CA ARG A 155 -12.66 24.71 3.65
C ARG A 155 -11.44 24.11 4.37
N PHE A 156 -11.43 22.84 4.68
CA PHE A 156 -10.26 22.12 5.21
C PHE A 156 -9.04 22.26 4.27
N PHE A 157 -9.30 22.29 2.97
CA PHE A 157 -8.27 22.30 1.93
C PHE A 157 -8.03 23.70 1.33
N VAL A 158 -8.90 24.66 1.66
CA VAL A 158 -8.79 26.05 1.17
C VAL A 158 -8.20 26.98 2.22
N ALA A 159 -8.72 26.94 3.45
CA ALA A 159 -8.34 27.90 4.50
C ALA A 159 -8.57 27.35 5.92
N PRO A 160 -7.87 26.29 6.33
CA PRO A 160 -7.90 25.81 7.71
C PRO A 160 -7.19 26.82 8.64
N LEU A 161 -7.66 26.96 9.87
CA LEU A 161 -7.11 27.94 10.82
C LEU A 161 -5.90 27.41 11.60
N PHE A 162 -5.85 26.12 11.90
CA PHE A 162 -4.83 25.53 12.77
C PHE A 162 -4.65 26.33 14.05
N ASN A 163 -5.74 26.55 14.79
CA ASN A 163 -5.77 27.38 15.98
C ASN A 163 -4.78 26.88 17.04
N ALA A 164 -3.94 27.79 17.52
CA ALA A 164 -2.88 27.47 18.49
C ALA A 164 -3.44 26.91 19.81
N GLU A 165 -4.64 27.34 20.22
CA GLU A 165 -5.30 26.90 21.45
C GLU A 165 -5.65 25.40 21.47
N TYR A 166 -5.82 24.77 20.29
CA TYR A 166 -6.16 23.34 20.20
C TYR A 166 -4.94 22.43 20.06
N VAL A 167 -3.74 22.97 19.82
CA VAL A 167 -2.53 22.19 19.57
C VAL A 167 -2.24 21.22 20.72
N GLU A 168 -2.22 21.71 21.97
CA GLU A 168 -1.92 20.86 23.13
C GLU A 168 -3.03 19.82 23.39
N ARG A 169 -4.28 20.16 23.13
CA ARG A 169 -5.40 19.23 23.22
C ARG A 169 -5.22 18.07 22.25
N GLU A 170 -4.93 18.36 20.98
CA GLU A 170 -4.79 17.34 19.94
C GLU A 170 -3.49 16.53 20.06
N LYS A 171 -2.39 17.11 20.52
CA LYS A 171 -1.20 16.33 20.89
C LYS A 171 -1.53 15.27 21.94
N ASN A 172 -2.35 15.61 22.94
CA ASN A 172 -2.81 14.67 23.97
C ASN A 172 -3.77 13.62 23.39
N ALA A 173 -4.64 13.96 22.42
CA ALA A 173 -5.49 13.02 21.73
C ALA A 173 -4.68 11.98 20.95
N VAL A 174 -3.73 12.41 20.10
CA VAL A 174 -2.78 11.54 19.38
C VAL A 174 -1.99 10.65 20.35
N HIS A 175 -1.50 11.22 21.45
CA HIS A 175 -0.78 10.43 22.47
C HIS A 175 -1.67 9.37 23.12
N SER A 176 -2.93 9.69 23.40
CA SER A 176 -3.90 8.75 23.97
C SER A 176 -4.20 7.59 23.02
N GLU A 177 -4.33 7.86 21.71
CA GLU A 177 -4.47 6.83 20.67
C GLU A 177 -3.25 5.91 20.60
N TYR A 178 -2.04 6.49 20.61
CA TYR A 178 -0.80 5.72 20.70
C TYR A 178 -0.80 4.80 21.93
N LYS A 179 -1.12 5.34 23.12
CA LYS A 179 -1.19 4.56 24.37
C LYS A 179 -2.24 3.45 24.33
N ALA A 180 -3.40 3.70 23.72
CA ALA A 180 -4.45 2.71 23.57
C ALA A 180 -3.99 1.50 22.72
N ARG A 181 -3.03 1.70 21.83
CA ARG A 181 -2.51 0.68 20.90
C ARG A 181 -1.18 0.06 21.31
N ILE A 182 -0.61 0.44 22.47
CA ILE A 182 0.75 0.02 22.88
C ILE A 182 0.89 -1.49 23.07
N LYS A 183 -0.21 -2.20 23.34
CA LYS A 183 -0.26 -3.66 23.49
C LYS A 183 -0.72 -4.39 22.23
N ASN A 184 -0.97 -3.69 21.13
CA ASN A 184 -1.37 -4.30 19.88
C ASN A 184 -0.15 -4.94 19.18
N ASP A 185 -0.12 -6.26 19.02
CA ASP A 185 1.05 -6.98 18.52
C ASP A 185 1.44 -6.61 17.08
N TYR A 186 0.47 -6.28 16.22
CA TYR A 186 0.77 -5.77 14.88
C TYR A 186 1.54 -4.43 14.94
N ARG A 187 1.10 -3.48 15.78
CA ARG A 187 1.80 -2.18 15.98
C ARG A 187 3.19 -2.39 16.60
N ARG A 188 3.30 -3.35 17.48
CA ARG A 188 4.56 -3.73 18.13
C ARG A 188 5.56 -4.29 17.11
N GLN A 189 5.11 -5.18 16.23
CA GLN A 189 5.92 -5.72 15.14
C GLN A 189 6.38 -4.62 14.18
N LEU A 190 5.46 -3.72 13.75
CA LEU A 190 5.82 -2.57 12.91
C LEU A 190 6.87 -1.66 13.55
N ASN A 191 6.79 -1.44 14.87
CA ASN A 191 7.79 -0.63 15.59
C ASN A 191 9.17 -1.31 15.57
N VAL A 192 9.24 -2.60 15.84
CA VAL A 192 10.54 -3.31 15.77
C VAL A 192 11.07 -3.36 14.35
N PHE A 193 10.18 -3.57 13.36
CA PHE A 193 10.54 -3.51 11.95
C PHE A 193 11.16 -2.14 11.59
N SER A 194 10.57 -1.04 12.06
CA SER A 194 11.08 0.30 11.80
C SER A 194 12.48 0.55 12.38
N GLU A 195 12.83 -0.11 13.50
CA GLU A 195 14.18 -0.04 14.10
C GLU A 195 15.22 -0.88 13.34
N VAL A 196 14.78 -1.83 12.51
CA VAL A 196 15.65 -2.71 11.69
C VAL A 196 15.79 -2.21 10.25
N ALA A 197 14.78 -1.51 9.74
CA ALA A 197 14.78 -0.91 8.41
C ALA A 197 15.92 0.11 8.25
N ASN A 198 16.23 0.45 7.00
CA ASN A 198 17.19 1.51 6.70
C ASN A 198 16.73 2.84 7.33
N PRO A 199 17.52 3.47 8.20
CA PRO A 199 17.13 4.72 8.87
C PRO A 199 16.78 5.89 7.94
N LYS A 200 17.24 5.81 6.67
CA LYS A 200 16.92 6.81 5.64
C LYS A 200 15.64 6.47 4.87
N HIS A 201 15.14 5.24 4.98
CA HIS A 201 13.90 4.83 4.35
C HIS A 201 12.69 5.29 5.18
N PRO A 202 11.61 5.78 4.57
CA PRO A 202 10.43 6.23 5.32
C PRO A 202 9.81 5.19 6.25
N ALA A 203 9.92 3.90 5.94
CA ALA A 203 9.44 2.81 6.80
C ALA A 203 10.13 2.73 8.18
N SER A 204 11.24 3.44 8.38
CA SER A 204 11.89 3.58 9.69
C SER A 204 11.23 4.60 10.60
N LYS A 205 10.26 5.39 10.10
CA LYS A 205 9.59 6.45 10.86
C LYS A 205 8.44 5.92 11.70
N PHE A 206 8.21 6.57 12.83
CA PHE A 206 7.04 6.35 13.68
C PHE A 206 5.84 7.13 13.16
N SER A 207 4.85 6.44 12.61
CA SER A 207 3.73 7.05 11.88
C SER A 207 2.64 7.67 12.76
N VAL A 208 2.52 7.25 14.03
CA VAL A 208 1.39 7.67 14.87
C VAL A 208 1.61 9.04 15.50
N GLY A 209 2.83 9.32 15.97
CA GLY A 209 3.11 10.49 16.80
C GLY A 209 2.81 10.25 18.29
N ASN A 210 3.46 11.01 19.13
CA ASN A 210 3.22 11.06 20.57
C ASN A 210 3.69 12.41 21.16
N LEU A 211 3.55 12.61 22.47
CA LEU A 211 3.98 13.86 23.13
C LEU A 211 5.47 14.15 22.94
N ASP A 212 6.33 13.13 22.80
CA ASP A 212 7.77 13.33 22.63
C ASP A 212 8.11 13.75 21.20
N THR A 213 7.55 13.05 20.18
CA THR A 213 7.82 13.35 18.76
C THR A 213 7.17 14.64 18.29
N LEU A 214 6.07 15.07 18.95
CA LEU A 214 5.33 16.30 18.67
C LEU A 214 5.65 17.43 19.68
N ALA A 215 6.68 17.26 20.54
CA ALA A 215 7.08 18.28 21.50
C ALA A 215 7.71 19.49 20.79
N ASP A 216 7.42 20.69 21.28
CA ASP A 216 8.18 21.86 20.88
C ASP A 216 9.65 21.73 21.29
N THR A 217 10.53 22.19 20.44
CA THR A 217 11.98 22.21 20.68
C THR A 217 12.48 23.65 20.70
N LYS A 218 13.75 23.84 21.06
CA LYS A 218 14.38 25.18 20.97
C LYS A 218 14.49 25.68 19.53
N GLU A 219 14.43 24.77 18.54
CA GLU A 219 14.66 25.05 17.14
C GLU A 219 13.36 25.18 16.34
N SER A 220 12.27 24.53 16.76
CA SER A 220 11.01 24.53 16.03
C SER A 220 9.80 24.31 16.93
N ASN A 221 8.70 24.99 16.58
CA ASN A 221 7.38 24.81 17.18
C ASN A 221 6.55 23.86 16.30
N VAL A 222 5.83 22.93 16.92
CA VAL A 222 5.08 21.90 16.17
C VAL A 222 4.01 22.47 15.27
N ARG A 223 3.36 23.57 15.68
CA ARG A 223 2.36 24.26 14.85
C ARG A 223 2.98 24.90 13.61
N ASP A 224 4.14 25.49 13.74
CA ASP A 224 4.84 26.10 12.60
C ASP A 224 5.31 25.03 11.61
N ASP A 225 5.81 23.88 12.13
CA ASP A 225 6.16 22.72 11.32
C ASP A 225 4.93 22.14 10.61
N LEU A 226 3.77 22.09 11.28
CA LEU A 226 2.50 21.65 10.71
C LEU A 226 2.02 22.58 9.60
N LEU A 227 2.09 23.91 9.79
CA LEU A 227 1.76 24.91 8.77
C LEU A 227 2.68 24.79 7.56
N ALA A 228 3.98 24.57 7.78
CA ALA A 228 4.95 24.35 6.71
C ALA A 228 4.63 23.08 5.92
N PHE A 229 4.35 21.98 6.63
CA PHE A 229 3.97 20.69 6.05
C PHE A 229 2.69 20.79 5.21
N TYR A 230 1.66 21.46 5.73
CA TYR A 230 0.41 21.69 4.99
C TYR A 230 0.66 22.47 3.70
N ARG A 231 1.38 23.60 3.77
CA ARG A 231 1.69 24.43 2.59
C ARG A 231 2.52 23.72 1.54
N GLN A 232 3.42 22.83 1.97
CA GLN A 232 4.28 22.06 1.09
C GLN A 232 3.55 20.92 0.38
N HIS A 233 2.66 20.24 1.09
CA HIS A 233 2.14 18.95 0.65
C HIS A 233 0.66 18.97 0.26
N TYR A 234 -0.17 19.85 0.87
CA TYR A 234 -1.60 19.91 0.59
C TYR A 234 -1.87 20.83 -0.62
N SER A 235 -1.71 20.24 -1.79
CA SER A 235 -1.84 20.92 -3.09
C SER A 235 -2.85 20.19 -3.95
N ALA A 236 -3.71 20.94 -4.67
CA ALA A 236 -4.79 20.39 -5.47
C ALA A 236 -4.34 19.34 -6.49
N ASN A 237 -3.13 19.48 -7.06
CA ASN A 237 -2.56 18.48 -7.99
C ASN A 237 -2.19 17.13 -7.34
N ARG A 238 -2.27 17.06 -6.01
CA ARG A 238 -2.05 15.83 -5.22
C ARG A 238 -3.31 15.36 -4.50
N MET A 239 -4.47 15.86 -4.93
CA MET A 239 -5.75 15.56 -4.30
C MET A 239 -6.72 14.95 -5.29
N THR A 240 -7.48 13.99 -4.81
CA THR A 240 -8.58 13.35 -5.53
C THR A 240 -9.84 13.45 -4.69
N LEU A 241 -10.94 13.82 -5.32
CA LEU A 241 -12.26 13.94 -4.67
C LEU A 241 -13.24 12.98 -5.32
N VAL A 242 -13.99 12.24 -4.52
CA VAL A 242 -15.14 11.46 -4.98
C VAL A 242 -16.38 11.90 -4.24
N VAL A 243 -17.45 12.18 -4.97
CA VAL A 243 -18.76 12.52 -4.39
C VAL A 243 -19.81 11.58 -4.95
N LEU A 244 -20.49 10.86 -4.07
CA LEU A 244 -21.55 9.92 -4.38
C LEU A 244 -22.87 10.42 -3.75
N ALA A 245 -23.92 10.55 -4.56
CA ALA A 245 -25.26 10.92 -4.08
C ALA A 245 -26.36 10.53 -5.08
N PRO A 246 -27.67 10.58 -4.70
CA PRO A 246 -28.76 10.34 -5.63
C PRO A 246 -29.00 11.50 -6.61
N ASN A 247 -28.33 12.64 -6.45
CA ASN A 247 -28.38 13.80 -7.34
C ASN A 247 -27.87 13.44 -8.74
N SER A 248 -28.29 14.20 -9.75
CA SER A 248 -27.74 14.10 -11.09
C SER A 248 -26.27 14.53 -11.13
N LEU A 249 -25.53 14.05 -12.13
CA LEU A 249 -24.11 14.42 -12.31
C LEU A 249 -23.95 15.94 -12.51
N ASP A 250 -24.90 16.62 -13.17
CA ASP A 250 -24.87 18.07 -13.37
C ASP A 250 -25.06 18.83 -12.04
N GLU A 251 -25.99 18.39 -11.19
CA GLU A 251 -26.15 18.96 -9.85
C GLU A 251 -24.91 18.78 -8.99
N LEU A 252 -24.32 17.59 -8.99
CA LEU A 252 -23.07 17.30 -8.26
C LEU A 252 -21.92 18.19 -8.76
N GLU A 253 -21.78 18.37 -10.07
CA GLU A 253 -20.75 19.23 -10.64
C GLU A 253 -20.94 20.70 -10.22
N LEU A 254 -22.17 21.20 -10.20
CA LEU A 254 -22.50 22.55 -9.73
C LEU A 254 -22.17 22.75 -8.24
N MET A 255 -22.31 21.71 -7.41
CA MET A 255 -21.94 21.78 -6.00
C MET A 255 -20.42 21.73 -5.79
N VAL A 256 -19.68 20.95 -6.60
CA VAL A 256 -18.26 20.67 -6.41
C VAL A 256 -17.38 21.80 -6.97
N ARG A 257 -17.57 22.22 -8.21
CA ARG A 257 -16.68 23.17 -8.89
C ARG A 257 -16.43 24.47 -8.11
N PRO A 258 -17.47 25.22 -7.65
CA PRO A 258 -17.26 26.50 -7.00
C PRO A 258 -16.45 26.43 -5.70
N ARG A 259 -16.39 25.27 -5.10
CA ARG A 259 -15.74 25.02 -3.82
C ARG A 259 -14.33 24.50 -3.98
N PHE A 260 -14.14 23.44 -4.77
CA PHE A 260 -12.88 22.72 -4.86
C PHE A 260 -11.91 23.34 -5.89
N GLU A 261 -12.36 24.13 -6.85
CA GLU A 261 -11.48 24.95 -7.70
C GLU A 261 -10.68 26.01 -6.92
N ARG A 262 -11.12 26.34 -5.70
CA ARG A 262 -10.43 27.27 -4.80
C ARG A 262 -9.29 26.64 -4.01
N VAL A 263 -9.18 25.33 -4.00
CA VAL A 263 -8.06 24.65 -3.34
C VAL A 263 -6.75 25.06 -4.03
N PRO A 264 -5.76 25.57 -3.28
CA PRO A 264 -4.52 26.02 -3.86
C PRO A 264 -3.78 24.89 -4.58
N ASN A 265 -3.24 25.20 -5.77
CA ASN A 265 -2.30 24.34 -6.45
C ASN A 265 -0.90 24.97 -6.37
N THR A 266 -0.04 24.41 -5.56
CA THR A 266 1.35 24.84 -5.37
C THR A 266 2.32 24.10 -6.28
N GLN A 267 1.82 23.25 -7.20
CA GLN A 267 2.62 22.34 -8.03
C GLN A 267 3.53 21.43 -7.19
N SER A 268 2.98 20.97 -6.05
CA SER A 268 3.73 20.09 -5.14
C SER A 268 4.13 18.82 -5.85
N GLU A 269 5.42 18.52 -5.86
CA GLU A 269 5.95 17.25 -6.39
C GLU A 269 5.90 16.16 -5.33
N GLN A 270 5.74 14.91 -5.78
CA GLN A 270 5.85 13.78 -4.89
C GLN A 270 7.32 13.49 -4.61
N PRO A 271 7.74 13.47 -3.34
CA PRO A 271 9.12 13.14 -3.01
C PRO A 271 9.45 11.71 -3.43
N LYS A 272 10.51 11.56 -4.25
CA LYS A 272 11.10 10.26 -4.55
C LYS A 272 12.14 9.96 -3.48
N HIS A 273 11.89 8.98 -2.63
CA HIS A 273 12.81 8.68 -1.54
C HIS A 273 14.11 8.04 -2.03
N GLY A 274 14.04 7.16 -3.04
CA GLY A 274 15.21 6.53 -3.67
C GLY A 274 16.07 5.67 -2.73
N GLN A 275 15.58 5.35 -1.53
CA GLN A 275 16.30 4.60 -0.52
C GLN A 275 15.81 3.15 -0.49
N ALA A 276 16.72 2.20 -0.44
CA ALA A 276 16.35 0.80 -0.25
C ALA A 276 15.80 0.56 1.16
N LEU A 277 14.84 -0.36 1.28
CA LEU A 277 14.19 -0.73 2.54
C LEU A 277 15.18 -1.20 3.61
N PHE A 278 16.24 -1.90 3.20
CA PHE A 278 17.36 -2.28 4.06
C PHE A 278 18.67 -1.76 3.47
N GLU A 279 19.64 -1.44 4.33
CA GLU A 279 20.97 -1.04 3.90
C GLU A 279 21.66 -2.19 3.18
N LYS A 280 22.45 -1.88 2.15
CA LYS A 280 23.20 -2.89 1.39
C LYS A 280 24.11 -3.75 2.28
N GLY A 281 23.99 -5.07 2.15
CA GLY A 281 24.77 -6.05 2.92
C GLY A 281 24.29 -6.24 4.37
N LYS A 282 23.12 -5.73 4.72
CA LYS A 282 22.51 -5.91 6.03
C LYS A 282 21.84 -7.28 6.15
N LEU A 283 21.15 -7.71 5.09
CA LEU A 283 20.49 -9.02 5.03
C LEU A 283 21.51 -10.14 4.77
N PRO A 284 21.21 -11.39 5.17
CA PRO A 284 19.98 -11.86 5.81
C PRO A 284 19.95 -11.63 7.33
N LEU A 285 18.76 -11.36 7.88
CA LEU A 285 18.57 -11.14 9.31
C LEU A 285 17.49 -12.07 9.89
N LEU A 286 17.68 -12.49 11.14
CA LEU A 286 16.65 -13.06 12.00
C LEU A 286 16.25 -12.03 13.07
N LEU A 287 15.01 -11.62 13.05
CA LEU A 287 14.34 -10.78 14.03
C LEU A 287 13.45 -11.66 14.90
N SER A 288 13.76 -11.78 16.20
CA SER A 288 12.89 -12.47 17.15
C SER A 288 12.22 -11.45 18.08
N LEU A 289 10.91 -11.57 18.29
CA LEU A 289 10.17 -10.65 19.19
C LEU A 289 9.09 -11.38 19.98
N GLN A 290 8.85 -10.90 21.20
CA GLN A 290 7.83 -11.47 22.08
C GLN A 290 6.51 -10.70 21.95
N PRO A 291 5.41 -11.39 21.56
CA PRO A 291 4.08 -10.79 21.53
C PRO A 291 3.49 -10.64 22.95
N VAL A 292 2.40 -9.88 23.04
CA VAL A 292 1.56 -9.79 24.24
C VAL A 292 0.55 -10.94 24.28
N GLN A 293 0.03 -11.32 23.11
CA GLN A 293 -0.92 -12.41 22.96
C GLN A 293 -0.20 -13.74 22.69
N GLU A 294 -0.92 -14.85 22.80
CA GLU A 294 -0.45 -16.18 22.40
C GLU A 294 -0.35 -16.34 20.88
N LEU A 295 0.50 -15.52 20.25
CA LEU A 295 0.76 -15.57 18.82
C LEU A 295 2.07 -16.30 18.55
N ARG A 296 2.07 -17.08 17.47
CA ARG A 296 3.25 -17.76 16.94
C ARG A 296 3.26 -17.56 15.43
N GLU A 297 4.09 -16.67 14.96
CA GLU A 297 4.19 -16.35 13.54
C GLU A 297 5.65 -16.38 13.07
N LEU A 298 5.85 -16.98 11.91
CA LEU A 298 7.08 -16.89 11.15
C LEU A 298 6.79 -16.07 9.89
N SER A 299 7.47 -14.95 9.73
CA SER A 299 7.35 -14.12 8.54
C SER A 299 8.68 -14.00 7.80
N VAL A 300 8.62 -13.98 6.48
CA VAL A 300 9.76 -13.72 5.59
C VAL A 300 9.43 -12.49 4.76
N THR A 301 10.20 -11.41 4.94
CA THR A 301 10.08 -10.17 4.16
C THR A 301 11.26 -10.06 3.20
N ILE A 302 10.99 -9.99 1.91
CA ILE A 302 12.00 -9.91 0.85
C ILE A 302 11.85 -8.58 0.12
N PRO A 303 12.86 -7.67 0.18
CA PRO A 303 12.82 -6.42 -0.56
C PRO A 303 12.97 -6.66 -2.07
N LEU A 304 12.12 -5.99 -2.84
CA LEU A 304 12.01 -6.10 -4.29
C LEU A 304 11.97 -4.70 -4.94
N PRO A 305 12.22 -4.58 -6.25
CA PRO A 305 11.96 -3.36 -7.00
C PRO A 305 10.51 -2.90 -6.90
N ALA A 306 10.27 -1.60 -7.14
CA ALA A 306 8.93 -1.03 -7.15
C ALA A 306 8.07 -1.65 -8.27
N VAL A 307 6.82 -2.00 -7.93
CA VAL A 307 5.87 -2.64 -8.86
C VAL A 307 4.57 -1.85 -9.04
N HIS A 308 4.43 -0.69 -8.39
CA HIS A 308 3.18 0.09 -8.35
C HIS A 308 2.67 0.51 -9.73
N GLU A 309 3.55 0.71 -10.72
CA GLU A 309 3.17 1.06 -12.09
C GLU A 309 2.69 -0.16 -12.92
N TYR A 310 2.96 -1.38 -12.46
CA TYR A 310 2.68 -2.62 -13.19
C TYR A 310 1.35 -3.25 -12.78
N TYR A 311 0.29 -2.42 -12.65
CA TYR A 311 -1.01 -2.87 -12.18
C TYR A 311 -1.74 -3.85 -13.11
N ARG A 312 -1.27 -4.02 -14.37
CA ARG A 312 -1.78 -4.99 -15.34
C ARG A 312 -1.00 -6.30 -15.35
N GLN A 313 0.29 -6.23 -15.01
CA GLN A 313 1.20 -7.37 -14.90
C GLN A 313 1.08 -8.07 -13.55
N LYS A 314 0.93 -7.30 -12.47
CA LYS A 314 0.78 -7.76 -11.08
C LYS A 314 1.71 -8.92 -10.69
N PRO A 315 3.03 -8.78 -10.85
CA PRO A 315 3.96 -9.88 -10.61
C PRO A 315 3.87 -10.41 -9.18
N LEU A 316 3.71 -9.53 -8.18
CA LEU A 316 3.63 -9.95 -6.77
C LEU A 316 2.29 -10.61 -6.43
N ALA A 317 1.18 -10.21 -7.06
CA ALA A 317 -0.10 -10.90 -6.91
C ALA A 317 -0.05 -12.31 -7.52
N TYR A 318 0.60 -12.45 -8.69
CA TYR A 318 0.83 -13.75 -9.32
C TYR A 318 1.61 -14.69 -8.42
N LEU A 319 2.74 -14.24 -7.88
CA LEU A 319 3.56 -15.01 -6.95
C LEU A 319 2.83 -15.30 -5.63
N GLY A 320 2.09 -14.32 -5.11
CA GLY A 320 1.28 -14.47 -3.90
C GLY A 320 0.21 -15.56 -4.03
N ASN A 321 -0.41 -15.68 -5.19
CA ASN A 321 -1.38 -16.75 -5.46
C ASN A 321 -0.73 -18.15 -5.47
N LEU A 322 0.45 -18.29 -6.08
CA LEU A 322 1.14 -19.58 -6.16
C LEU A 322 1.67 -20.01 -4.79
N ILE A 323 2.42 -19.13 -4.11
CA ILE A 323 3.06 -19.43 -2.82
C ILE A 323 2.02 -19.52 -1.69
N GLY A 324 0.98 -18.70 -1.75
CA GLY A 324 -0.12 -18.69 -0.78
C GLY A 324 -1.24 -19.69 -1.06
N HIS A 325 -1.08 -20.57 -2.05
CA HIS A 325 -2.10 -21.56 -2.40
C HIS A 325 -2.38 -22.53 -1.24
N GLU A 326 -3.65 -22.96 -1.09
CA GLU A 326 -4.08 -23.80 0.04
C GLU A 326 -4.46 -25.23 -0.38
N GLY A 327 -4.50 -25.55 -1.68
CA GLY A 327 -4.89 -26.84 -2.20
C GLY A 327 -3.88 -27.95 -1.90
N GLU A 328 -4.23 -29.17 -2.29
CA GLU A 328 -3.38 -30.35 -2.15
C GLU A 328 -2.00 -30.13 -2.81
N GLY A 329 -0.93 -30.53 -2.12
CA GLY A 329 0.46 -30.35 -2.56
C GLY A 329 1.04 -28.96 -2.29
N SER A 330 0.24 -27.95 -1.89
CA SER A 330 0.73 -26.63 -1.53
C SER A 330 1.57 -26.62 -0.26
N LEU A 331 2.36 -25.57 -0.08
CA LEU A 331 3.14 -25.36 1.14
C LEU A 331 2.26 -25.43 2.40
N LEU A 332 1.10 -24.72 2.41
CA LEU A 332 0.19 -24.75 3.56
C LEU A 332 -0.35 -26.15 3.84
N SER A 333 -0.75 -26.88 2.79
CA SER A 333 -1.24 -28.27 2.93
C SER A 333 -0.17 -29.19 3.54
N LEU A 334 1.07 -29.08 3.07
CA LEU A 334 2.20 -29.83 3.62
C LEU A 334 2.49 -29.47 5.07
N LEU A 335 2.51 -28.19 5.42
CA LEU A 335 2.73 -27.73 6.79
C LEU A 335 1.61 -28.17 7.74
N LYS A 336 0.34 -28.13 7.28
CA LYS A 336 -0.81 -28.65 8.04
C LYS A 336 -0.72 -30.18 8.27
N SER A 337 -0.31 -30.94 7.25
CA SER A 337 -0.13 -32.38 7.38
C SER A 337 0.93 -32.79 8.41
N LYS A 338 1.95 -31.94 8.58
CA LYS A 338 3.00 -32.08 9.61
C LYS A 338 2.55 -31.55 10.99
N GLY A 339 1.39 -30.92 11.09
CA GLY A 339 0.91 -30.27 12.30
C GLY A 339 1.70 -29.01 12.68
N TRP A 340 2.36 -28.32 11.72
CA TRP A 340 3.24 -27.19 11.97
C TRP A 340 2.60 -25.82 11.75
N ALA A 341 1.59 -25.72 10.90
CA ALA A 341 0.94 -24.45 10.59
C ALA A 341 -0.59 -24.52 10.69
N GLU A 342 -1.19 -23.38 11.01
CA GLU A 342 -2.64 -23.13 11.01
C GLU A 342 -3.05 -22.31 9.78
N SER A 343 -2.20 -21.37 9.37
CA SER A 343 -2.47 -20.45 8.26
C SER A 343 -1.19 -20.07 7.51
N LEU A 344 -1.36 -19.61 6.28
CA LEU A 344 -0.29 -19.03 5.46
C LEU A 344 -0.87 -17.87 4.65
N ARG A 345 -0.11 -16.79 4.54
CA ARG A 345 -0.40 -15.65 3.65
C ARG A 345 0.88 -15.31 2.89
N ALA A 346 0.74 -15.00 1.62
CA ALA A 346 1.84 -14.54 0.77
C ALA A 346 1.35 -13.41 -0.15
N GLY A 347 2.18 -12.39 -0.35
CA GLY A 347 1.85 -11.28 -1.24
C GLY A 347 2.70 -10.04 -1.03
N GLU A 348 2.27 -8.95 -1.62
CA GLU A 348 2.91 -7.65 -1.48
C GLU A 348 2.82 -7.13 -0.04
N GLY A 349 3.95 -6.70 0.50
CA GLY A 349 4.06 -6.07 1.81
C GLY A 349 4.17 -4.54 1.72
N VAL A 350 5.30 -3.98 2.17
CA VAL A 350 5.58 -2.54 2.01
C VAL A 350 5.76 -2.24 0.53
N SER A 351 5.07 -1.21 0.03
CA SER A 351 5.19 -0.77 -1.36
C SER A 351 5.15 0.75 -1.43
N ASP A 352 6.10 1.33 -2.13
CA ASP A 352 6.16 2.74 -2.46
C ASP A 352 6.80 2.96 -3.84
N GLN A 353 7.09 4.20 -4.19
CA GLN A 353 7.73 4.52 -5.48
C GLN A 353 9.20 4.08 -5.57
N SER A 354 9.83 3.74 -4.46
CA SER A 354 11.26 3.38 -4.39
C SER A 354 11.48 1.88 -4.37
N GLY A 355 10.48 1.11 -3.94
CA GLY A 355 10.58 -0.33 -3.82
C GLY A 355 9.31 -0.98 -3.32
N SER A 356 9.32 -2.29 -3.33
CA SER A 356 8.27 -3.13 -2.75
C SER A 356 8.90 -4.19 -1.85
N SER A 357 8.10 -4.87 -1.03
CA SER A 357 8.50 -6.14 -0.42
C SER A 357 7.52 -7.24 -0.82
N PHE A 358 7.99 -8.47 -0.76
CA PHE A 358 7.14 -9.64 -0.79
C PHE A 358 7.18 -10.30 0.58
N ASP A 359 6.02 -10.49 1.17
CA ASP A 359 5.89 -11.01 2.52
C ASP A 359 5.21 -12.37 2.51
N ILE A 360 5.79 -13.33 3.25
CA ILE A 360 5.21 -14.64 3.51
C ILE A 360 5.07 -14.78 5.01
N THR A 361 3.85 -15.02 5.51
CA THR A 361 3.58 -15.17 6.96
C THR A 361 2.88 -16.48 7.22
N VAL A 362 3.45 -17.28 8.12
CA VAL A 362 2.93 -18.57 8.56
C VAL A 362 2.51 -18.49 10.02
N GLY A 363 1.23 -18.72 10.30
CA GLY A 363 0.73 -18.93 11.65
C GLY A 363 1.12 -20.32 12.14
N LEU A 364 1.98 -20.40 13.16
CA LEU A 364 2.57 -21.64 13.65
C LEU A 364 1.77 -22.26 14.80
N THR A 365 1.71 -23.58 14.81
CA THR A 365 1.35 -24.35 16.00
C THR A 365 2.52 -24.38 17.01
N PRO A 366 2.33 -24.84 18.25
CA PRO A 366 3.46 -25.07 19.16
C PRO A 366 4.53 -26.03 18.58
N SER A 367 4.11 -27.05 17.84
CA SER A 367 5.01 -27.99 17.14
C SER A 367 5.73 -27.27 15.97
N GLY A 368 5.04 -26.41 15.24
CA GLY A 368 5.62 -25.60 14.18
C GLY A 368 6.64 -24.60 14.71
N LEU A 369 6.40 -23.99 15.87
CA LEU A 369 7.39 -23.14 16.52
C LEU A 369 8.67 -23.91 16.85
N SER A 370 8.57 -25.15 17.34
CA SER A 370 9.73 -26.00 17.61
C SER A 370 10.46 -26.44 16.34
N SER A 371 9.80 -26.32 15.17
CA SER A 371 10.32 -26.70 13.85
C SER A 371 10.43 -25.51 12.88
N TRP A 372 10.54 -24.29 13.40
CA TRP A 372 10.46 -23.06 12.57
C TRP A 372 11.54 -23.01 11.47
N GLN A 373 12.75 -23.56 11.71
CA GLN A 373 13.80 -23.63 10.70
C GLN A 373 13.40 -24.52 9.52
N GLN A 374 12.73 -25.65 9.80
CA GLN A 374 12.21 -26.54 8.76
C GLN A 374 11.05 -25.88 7.99
N VAL A 375 10.19 -25.12 8.67
CA VAL A 375 9.15 -24.31 8.02
C VAL A 375 9.78 -23.26 7.10
N LEU A 376 10.81 -22.55 7.58
CA LEU A 376 11.57 -21.57 6.77
C LEU A 376 12.20 -22.23 5.53
N ALA A 377 12.81 -23.38 5.70
CA ALA A 377 13.39 -24.14 4.60
C ALA A 377 12.34 -24.53 3.54
N LEU A 378 11.15 -24.98 3.96
CA LEU A 378 10.05 -25.32 3.06
C LEU A 378 9.51 -24.07 2.32
N ILE A 379 9.48 -22.88 2.94
CA ILE A 379 9.14 -21.62 2.28
C ILE A 379 10.08 -21.36 1.10
N PHE A 380 11.39 -21.44 1.30
CA PHE A 380 12.36 -21.20 0.22
C PHE A 380 12.37 -22.30 -0.84
N GLN A 381 11.99 -23.53 -0.49
CA GLN A 381 11.80 -24.61 -1.47
C GLN A 381 10.56 -24.36 -2.35
N GLU A 382 9.46 -23.88 -1.77
CA GLU A 382 8.30 -23.48 -2.55
C GLU A 382 8.64 -22.35 -3.53
N ILE A 383 9.40 -21.34 -3.08
CA ILE A 383 9.89 -20.26 -3.95
C ILE A 383 10.74 -20.83 -5.09
N ALA A 384 11.64 -21.77 -4.80
CA ALA A 384 12.48 -22.42 -5.81
C ALA A 384 11.65 -23.23 -6.81
N LEU A 385 10.65 -23.98 -6.32
CA LEU A 385 9.71 -24.71 -7.17
C LEU A 385 8.90 -23.80 -8.08
N VAL A 386 8.42 -22.65 -7.56
CA VAL A 386 7.75 -21.62 -8.36
C VAL A 386 8.69 -21.04 -9.40
N ALA A 387 9.96 -20.80 -9.08
CA ALA A 387 10.95 -20.28 -10.02
C ALA A 387 11.24 -21.28 -11.15
N GLU A 388 11.28 -22.58 -10.85
CA GLU A 388 11.57 -23.62 -11.82
C GLU A 388 10.38 -23.95 -12.74
N GLN A 389 9.15 -23.99 -12.20
CA GLN A 389 7.99 -24.56 -12.90
C GLN A 389 6.75 -23.67 -12.87
N GLY A 390 6.76 -22.58 -12.08
CA GLY A 390 5.58 -21.76 -11.80
C GLY A 390 5.26 -20.71 -12.85
N VAL A 391 6.26 -20.18 -13.52
CA VAL A 391 6.09 -19.03 -14.44
C VAL A 391 5.54 -19.51 -15.77
N THR A 392 4.21 -19.61 -15.87
CA THR A 392 3.52 -20.09 -17.06
C THR A 392 2.32 -19.21 -17.41
N GLU A 393 2.10 -18.99 -18.71
CA GLU A 393 1.04 -18.13 -19.21
C GLU A 393 -0.37 -18.60 -18.81
N TRP A 394 -0.62 -19.92 -18.84
CA TRP A 394 -1.93 -20.45 -18.51
C TRP A 394 -2.34 -20.17 -17.04
N ARG A 395 -1.38 -20.22 -16.10
CA ARG A 395 -1.64 -19.87 -14.68
C ARG A 395 -1.94 -18.39 -14.52
N PHE A 396 -1.23 -17.55 -15.27
CA PHE A 396 -1.49 -16.11 -15.29
C PHE A 396 -2.88 -15.81 -15.84
N GLN A 397 -3.25 -16.43 -16.94
CA GLN A 397 -4.57 -16.29 -17.56
C GLN A 397 -5.69 -16.78 -16.63
N GLU A 398 -5.49 -17.89 -15.93
CA GLU A 398 -6.44 -18.41 -14.95
C GLU A 398 -6.67 -17.41 -13.79
N GLN A 399 -5.60 -16.86 -13.22
CA GLN A 399 -5.71 -15.83 -12.18
C GLN A 399 -6.39 -14.56 -12.71
N GLY A 400 -6.06 -14.15 -13.93
CA GLY A 400 -6.71 -13.03 -14.60
C GLY A 400 -8.21 -13.26 -14.80
N ALA A 401 -8.62 -14.46 -15.20
CA ALA A 401 -10.02 -14.83 -15.37
C ALA A 401 -10.78 -14.82 -14.01
N LEU A 402 -10.16 -15.29 -12.95
CA LEU A 402 -10.73 -15.22 -11.61
C LEU A 402 -10.88 -13.77 -11.13
N ALA A 403 -9.87 -12.93 -11.34
CA ALA A 403 -9.91 -11.52 -10.99
C ALA A 403 -10.99 -10.77 -11.80
N GLU A 404 -11.14 -11.04 -13.09
CA GLU A 404 -12.21 -10.49 -13.92
C GLU A 404 -13.59 -10.95 -13.44
N THR A 405 -13.73 -12.22 -13.04
CA THR A 405 -14.97 -12.74 -12.43
C THR A 405 -15.33 -11.99 -11.17
N GLN A 406 -14.35 -11.77 -10.29
CA GLN A 406 -14.55 -10.99 -9.06
C GLN A 406 -14.97 -9.55 -9.37
N PHE A 407 -14.37 -8.92 -10.36
CA PHE A 407 -14.74 -7.56 -10.77
C PHE A 407 -16.19 -7.51 -11.29
N ARG A 408 -16.56 -8.38 -12.21
CA ARG A 408 -17.91 -8.40 -12.82
C ARG A 408 -19.01 -8.61 -11.82
N HIS A 409 -18.78 -9.51 -10.86
CA HIS A 409 -19.79 -9.87 -9.85
C HIS A 409 -19.58 -9.17 -8.50
N LYS A 410 -18.72 -8.13 -8.48
CA LYS A 410 -18.49 -7.34 -7.26
C LYS A 410 -19.77 -6.63 -6.84
N GLU A 411 -20.20 -6.85 -5.61
CA GLU A 411 -21.23 -6.03 -4.96
C GLU A 411 -20.65 -4.65 -4.60
N LEU A 412 -21.48 -3.62 -4.65
CA LEU A 412 -21.03 -2.24 -4.42
C LEU A 412 -20.59 -1.97 -2.98
N GLY A 413 -21.14 -2.73 -2.03
CA GLY A 413 -20.81 -2.61 -0.61
C GLY A 413 -21.26 -1.30 0.03
N ASP A 414 -20.63 -0.95 1.14
CA ASP A 414 -20.92 0.28 1.88
C ASP A 414 -20.49 1.53 1.08
N PRO A 415 -21.40 2.52 0.88
CA PRO A 415 -21.09 3.72 0.08
C PRO A 415 -19.90 4.53 0.59
N VAL A 416 -19.70 4.61 1.91
CA VAL A 416 -18.58 5.37 2.52
C VAL A 416 -17.26 4.69 2.18
N HIS A 417 -17.18 3.37 2.38
CA HIS A 417 -15.99 2.60 2.05
C HIS A 417 -15.68 2.66 0.55
N ARG A 418 -16.71 2.49 -0.31
CA ARG A 418 -16.58 2.60 -1.77
C ARG A 418 -16.03 3.97 -2.19
N THR A 419 -16.60 5.07 -1.65
CA THR A 419 -16.21 6.44 -2.00
C THR A 419 -14.77 6.74 -1.56
N SER A 420 -14.40 6.37 -0.32
CA SER A 420 -13.04 6.51 0.20
C SER A 420 -12.02 5.69 -0.60
N GLN A 421 -12.37 4.44 -0.96
CA GLN A 421 -11.52 3.59 -1.77
C GLN A 421 -11.31 4.15 -3.19
N LEU A 422 -12.37 4.65 -3.85
CA LEU A 422 -12.27 5.25 -5.18
C LEU A 422 -11.39 6.50 -5.17
N ALA A 423 -11.47 7.33 -4.12
CA ALA A 423 -10.60 8.49 -3.98
C ALA A 423 -9.12 8.07 -3.93
N ASN A 424 -8.76 7.05 -3.16
CA ASN A 424 -7.39 6.53 -3.15
C ASN A 424 -6.98 5.89 -4.49
N GLN A 425 -7.89 5.17 -5.13
CA GLN A 425 -7.61 4.48 -6.40
C GLN A 425 -7.35 5.43 -7.57
N LEU A 426 -7.90 6.66 -7.56
CA LEU A 426 -7.60 7.70 -8.55
C LEU A 426 -6.13 8.12 -8.55
N HIS A 427 -5.39 7.93 -7.48
CA HIS A 427 -3.94 8.14 -7.45
C HIS A 427 -3.15 6.99 -8.09
N LYS A 428 -3.74 5.80 -8.16
CA LYS A 428 -3.04 4.55 -8.54
C LYS A 428 -3.36 4.09 -9.96
N TYR A 429 -4.55 4.43 -10.44
CA TYR A 429 -5.06 3.94 -11.72
C TYR A 429 -5.54 5.10 -12.60
N PRO A 430 -5.43 4.99 -13.93
CA PRO A 430 -6.16 5.86 -14.82
C PRO A 430 -7.66 5.85 -14.50
N TYR A 431 -8.33 6.99 -14.60
CA TYR A 431 -9.74 7.12 -14.20
C TYR A 431 -10.67 6.07 -14.83
N LYS A 432 -10.36 5.61 -16.06
CA LYS A 432 -11.13 4.55 -16.76
C LYS A 432 -11.04 3.20 -16.05
N ASP A 433 -9.91 2.95 -15.42
CA ASP A 433 -9.63 1.71 -14.69
C ASP A 433 -9.81 1.86 -13.17
N VAL A 434 -10.29 3.00 -12.69
CA VAL A 434 -10.35 3.28 -11.24
C VAL A 434 -11.05 2.18 -10.44
N MET A 435 -12.09 1.55 -10.99
CA MET A 435 -12.79 0.42 -10.34
C MET A 435 -12.21 -0.94 -10.74
N ARG A 436 -11.76 -1.09 -11.99
CA ARG A 436 -11.27 -2.36 -12.53
C ARG A 436 -9.77 -2.58 -12.27
N GLY A 437 -8.98 -1.52 -12.12
CA GLY A 437 -7.53 -1.58 -11.94
C GLY A 437 -7.07 -2.57 -10.86
N PRO A 438 -7.70 -2.63 -9.67
CA PRO A 438 -7.39 -3.64 -8.66
C PRO A 438 -7.53 -5.09 -9.13
N TYR A 439 -8.36 -5.34 -10.16
CA TYR A 439 -8.68 -6.66 -10.69
C TYR A 439 -8.00 -6.96 -12.03
N ARG A 440 -7.40 -5.95 -12.70
CA ARG A 440 -6.72 -6.17 -13.98
C ARG A 440 -5.48 -7.02 -13.79
N MET A 441 -5.39 -8.08 -14.58
CA MET A 441 -4.27 -9.00 -14.67
C MET A 441 -4.26 -9.57 -16.10
N ASP A 442 -3.86 -8.74 -17.06
CA ASP A 442 -4.07 -8.98 -18.51
C ASP A 442 -2.80 -8.77 -19.35
N VAL A 443 -1.65 -8.56 -18.72
CA VAL A 443 -0.34 -8.46 -19.38
C VAL A 443 0.64 -9.42 -18.73
N PHE A 444 0.86 -10.58 -19.37
CA PHE A 444 1.85 -11.56 -18.87
C PHE A 444 3.27 -11.11 -19.20
N ASP A 445 4.08 -10.94 -18.17
CA ASP A 445 5.51 -10.60 -18.29
C ASP A 445 6.36 -11.61 -17.50
N PRO A 446 6.73 -12.73 -18.15
CA PRO A 446 7.50 -13.79 -17.50
C PRO A 446 8.91 -13.35 -17.11
N GLU A 447 9.52 -12.39 -17.83
CA GLU A 447 10.86 -11.90 -17.52
C GLU A 447 10.84 -11.09 -16.22
N MET A 448 9.86 -10.20 -16.05
CA MET A 448 9.67 -9.45 -14.81
C MET A 448 9.43 -10.38 -13.61
N ILE A 449 8.59 -11.40 -13.77
CA ILE A 449 8.32 -12.38 -12.71
C ILE A 449 9.61 -13.14 -12.34
N ALA A 450 10.39 -13.55 -13.35
CA ALA A 450 11.67 -14.25 -13.13
C ALA A 450 12.71 -13.33 -12.44
N GLU A 451 12.76 -12.04 -12.76
CA GLU A 451 13.62 -11.06 -12.08
C GLU A 451 13.24 -10.93 -10.59
N MET A 452 11.94 -10.90 -10.25
CA MET A 452 11.49 -10.88 -8.85
C MET A 452 11.90 -12.17 -8.13
N LEU A 453 11.64 -13.33 -8.72
CA LEU A 453 12.02 -14.63 -8.15
C LEU A 453 13.55 -14.77 -7.95
N ALA A 454 14.34 -14.18 -8.83
CA ALA A 454 15.80 -14.19 -8.70
C ALA A 454 16.30 -13.44 -7.44
N LEU A 455 15.51 -12.52 -6.91
CA LEU A 455 15.78 -11.79 -5.67
C LEU A 455 15.18 -12.48 -4.44
N MET A 456 14.24 -13.42 -4.61
CA MET A 456 13.55 -14.11 -3.52
C MET A 456 14.40 -15.27 -2.99
N LYS A 457 15.51 -14.92 -2.35
CA LYS A 457 16.52 -15.85 -1.81
C LYS A 457 16.74 -15.64 -0.32
N PRO A 458 17.24 -16.66 0.38
CA PRO A 458 17.53 -16.56 1.82
C PRO A 458 18.48 -15.40 2.18
N ASP A 459 19.47 -15.12 1.35
CA ASP A 459 20.47 -14.06 1.55
C ASP A 459 19.90 -12.63 1.39
N ASN A 460 18.69 -12.51 0.85
CA ASN A 460 17.97 -11.25 0.68
C ASN A 460 16.73 -11.15 1.59
N ALA A 461 16.68 -11.89 2.70
CA ALA A 461 15.49 -11.98 3.54
C ALA A 461 15.68 -11.40 4.94
N LEU A 462 14.66 -10.68 5.43
CA LEU A 462 14.40 -10.49 6.85
C LEU A 462 13.44 -11.60 7.30
N VAL A 463 13.89 -12.49 8.15
CA VAL A 463 13.07 -13.50 8.80
C VAL A 463 12.63 -12.98 10.17
N THR A 464 11.33 -12.97 10.43
CA THR A 464 10.76 -12.51 11.71
C THR A 464 10.08 -13.67 12.41
N LEU A 465 10.52 -14.01 13.62
CA LEU A 465 9.91 -15.00 14.49
C LEU A 465 9.24 -14.31 15.68
N MET A 466 7.92 -14.23 15.67
CA MET A 466 7.12 -13.66 16.75
C MET A 466 6.47 -14.79 17.54
N ALA A 467 6.95 -15.06 18.77
CA ALA A 467 6.39 -16.10 19.61
C ALA A 467 6.72 -15.87 21.09
N PRO A 468 5.92 -16.43 22.02
CA PRO A 468 6.28 -16.48 23.43
C PRO A 468 7.58 -17.25 23.65
N GLY A 469 8.42 -16.76 24.56
CA GLY A 469 9.64 -17.45 24.99
C GLY A 469 10.82 -17.45 24.00
N VAL A 470 10.75 -16.71 22.88
CA VAL A 470 11.91 -16.51 22.01
C VAL A 470 12.98 -15.70 22.72
N GLU A 471 14.25 -15.98 22.41
CA GLU A 471 15.39 -15.27 23.01
C GLU A 471 15.42 -13.82 22.54
N VAL A 472 15.53 -12.90 23.50
CA VAL A 472 15.56 -11.46 23.28
C VAL A 472 16.65 -10.79 24.09
N ASN A 473 17.25 -9.72 23.59
CA ASN A 473 18.33 -9.00 24.24
C ASN A 473 18.21 -7.47 24.16
N LYS A 474 17.11 -6.99 23.58
CA LYS A 474 16.79 -5.56 23.40
C LYS A 474 15.34 -5.29 23.74
N VAL A 475 15.01 -4.02 23.94
CA VAL A 475 13.64 -3.53 24.10
C VAL A 475 13.45 -2.33 23.17
N SER A 476 12.41 -2.33 22.34
CA SER A 476 12.14 -1.23 21.42
C SER A 476 11.76 0.06 22.17
N THR A 477 12.11 1.20 21.59
CA THR A 477 12.00 2.49 22.26
C THR A 477 10.54 2.90 22.50
N LEU A 478 9.67 2.76 21.52
CA LEU A 478 8.30 3.29 21.56
C LEU A 478 7.33 2.29 22.20
N TYR A 479 7.25 1.08 21.67
CA TYR A 479 6.25 0.09 22.11
C TYR A 479 6.78 -0.87 23.20
N GLN A 480 8.02 -0.68 23.67
CA GLN A 480 8.65 -1.51 24.71
C GLN A 480 8.58 -3.01 24.38
N VAL A 481 8.84 -3.36 23.13
CA VAL A 481 8.81 -4.75 22.65
C VAL A 481 10.13 -5.43 22.97
N PRO A 482 10.14 -6.53 23.72
CA PRO A 482 11.32 -7.37 23.84
C PRO A 482 11.63 -8.01 22.48
N TYR A 483 12.86 -7.85 21.97
CA TYR A 483 13.29 -8.40 20.70
C TYR A 483 14.79 -8.66 20.62
N SER A 484 15.22 -9.39 19.60
CA SER A 484 16.62 -9.54 19.22
C SER A 484 16.76 -9.52 17.70
N VAL A 485 17.93 -9.08 17.21
CA VAL A 485 18.30 -9.13 15.79
C VAL A 485 19.67 -9.73 15.66
N VAL A 486 19.79 -10.79 14.87
CA VAL A 486 21.04 -11.50 14.59
C VAL A 486 21.15 -11.79 13.09
N GLN A 487 22.35 -12.08 12.59
CA GLN A 487 22.51 -12.60 11.25
C GLN A 487 21.83 -13.97 11.15
N LEU A 488 21.08 -14.20 10.09
CA LEU A 488 20.48 -15.52 9.84
C LEU A 488 21.59 -16.49 9.42
N PRO A 489 21.78 -17.62 10.13
CA PRO A 489 22.80 -18.59 9.78
C PRO A 489 22.52 -19.28 8.44
N GLU A 490 23.50 -19.31 7.54
CA GLU A 490 23.35 -19.97 6.21
C GLU A 490 23.06 -21.47 6.27
N ALA A 491 23.44 -22.13 7.35
CA ALA A 491 23.36 -23.60 7.48
C ALA A 491 21.94 -24.13 7.71
N GLU A 492 20.99 -23.29 8.06
CA GLU A 492 19.67 -23.71 8.54
C GLU A 492 18.62 -23.92 7.44
N ILE A 493 18.96 -23.66 6.15
CA ILE A 493 17.99 -23.63 5.04
C ILE A 493 18.07 -24.87 4.12
N LYS A 494 18.63 -25.98 4.58
CA LYS A 494 18.75 -27.20 3.77
C LYS A 494 17.71 -28.26 4.16
N VAL A 495 16.62 -28.38 3.42
CA VAL A 495 15.67 -29.49 3.50
C VAL A 495 15.26 -29.95 2.09
N GLY A 496 14.99 -31.21 1.88
CA GLY A 496 14.52 -31.76 0.60
C GLY A 496 13.05 -31.40 0.30
N ALA A 497 12.74 -31.15 -0.96
CA ALA A 497 11.42 -30.68 -1.44
C ALA A 497 10.36 -31.80 -1.56
N GLU A 498 10.47 -32.90 -0.80
CA GLU A 498 9.50 -34.00 -0.92
C GLU A 498 8.09 -33.55 -0.50
N GLY A 499 7.15 -33.61 -1.43
CA GLY A 499 5.73 -33.40 -1.19
C GLY A 499 5.17 -32.04 -1.66
N LEU A 500 6.01 -31.08 -2.10
CA LEU A 500 5.53 -29.82 -2.68
C LEU A 500 5.16 -29.99 -4.16
N GLN A 501 4.02 -29.44 -4.54
CA GLN A 501 3.52 -29.41 -5.91
C GLN A 501 2.81 -28.09 -6.18
N LEU A 502 3.02 -27.56 -7.37
CA LEU A 502 2.29 -26.38 -7.82
C LEU A 502 0.81 -26.69 -8.10
N PRO A 503 -0.07 -25.68 -7.96
CA PRO A 503 -1.50 -25.86 -8.23
C PRO A 503 -1.75 -26.35 -9.66
N ARG A 504 -2.70 -27.28 -9.80
CA ARG A 504 -3.23 -27.74 -11.09
C ARG A 504 -4.23 -26.71 -11.61
N ALA A 505 -4.57 -26.81 -12.91
CA ALA A 505 -5.61 -25.97 -13.49
C ALA A 505 -6.94 -26.16 -12.75
N ASN A 506 -7.64 -25.07 -12.55
CA ASN A 506 -8.94 -25.06 -11.88
C ASN A 506 -10.06 -25.24 -12.92
N ASP A 507 -10.69 -26.40 -12.96
CA ASP A 507 -11.77 -26.74 -13.88
C ASP A 507 -13.04 -25.86 -13.73
N PHE A 508 -13.14 -25.11 -12.63
CA PHE A 508 -14.27 -24.23 -12.33
C PHE A 508 -14.10 -22.80 -12.82
N VAL A 509 -12.96 -22.45 -13.43
CA VAL A 509 -12.76 -21.13 -14.02
C VAL A 509 -13.59 -21.03 -15.29
N PRO A 510 -14.53 -20.04 -15.40
CA PRO A 510 -15.41 -19.94 -16.55
C PRO A 510 -14.62 -19.57 -17.82
N ALA A 511 -14.81 -20.34 -18.88
CA ALA A 511 -14.27 -20.01 -20.19
C ALA A 511 -15.02 -18.87 -20.90
N SER A 512 -16.23 -18.52 -20.42
CA SER A 512 -17.07 -17.45 -20.95
C SER A 512 -17.99 -16.92 -19.87
N PHE A 513 -18.17 -15.59 -19.83
CA PHE A 513 -19.13 -14.91 -18.95
C PHE A 513 -20.53 -14.77 -19.56
N VAL A 514 -20.75 -15.29 -20.74
CA VAL A 514 -22.08 -15.31 -21.36
C VAL A 514 -22.91 -16.36 -20.64
N LEU A 515 -23.92 -15.92 -19.89
CA LEU A 515 -24.88 -16.83 -19.25
C LEU A 515 -25.57 -17.66 -20.34
N ASN A 516 -25.46 -18.97 -20.26
CA ASN A 516 -26.23 -19.89 -21.10
C ASN A 516 -27.71 -19.70 -20.80
N ASN A 517 -28.34 -18.83 -21.57
CA ASN A 517 -29.77 -18.61 -21.74
C ASN A 517 -30.67 -18.89 -20.50
N PRO A 518 -30.98 -17.88 -19.65
CA PRO A 518 -31.87 -18.07 -18.51
C PRO A 518 -33.36 -18.21 -18.87
N GLY A 519 -33.69 -18.40 -20.13
CA GLY A 519 -35.05 -18.40 -20.65
C GLY A 519 -35.70 -19.78 -20.87
N LYS A 520 -35.10 -20.88 -20.41
CA LYS A 520 -35.71 -22.22 -20.49
C LYS A 520 -35.40 -23.01 -19.20
N VAL A 521 -36.10 -22.72 -18.14
CA VAL A 521 -36.44 -23.67 -17.08
C VAL A 521 -37.95 -23.62 -16.92
#